data_47d01a053c52b412dc9964fc58d2a0fd
#
_entry.id   47d01a053c52b412dc9964fc58d2a0fd
#
_cell.length_a   1.000
_cell.length_b   1.000
_cell.length_c   1.000
_cell.angle_alpha   90.00
_cell.angle_beta   90.00
_cell.angle_gamma   90.00
#
_symmetry.space_group_name_H-M   'P 1'
#
loop_
_entity.id
_entity.type
_entity.pdbx_description
1 polymer ?
#
loop_
_entity_poly.entity_id
_entity_poly.type
_entity_poly.pdbx_seq_one_letter_code
_entity_poly.pdbx_strand_id
1 'polypeptide(L)'
;FYPWPMETLRRFETFLTVREELQQYDYIYFMNGTLLPVGPVGQEIFPMNRQGLMVTLHPGYYQRPRSTYPYEKNGMSRARVLHSEGEYYVAGGFNGGRAEDYLRMCRELADAVRRDLEDGVIAVWHDESHLNKYVIGRHPLVLSPEYLFPETLDFNQKNLMAIKPKVKMIVKDKSLQKHGGHAWLRQQI
;
A
#
# COMPACT_ATOMS: atom_id res chain seq x y z
N PHE A 1 -10.87 17.32 5.87
CA PHE A 1 -11.30 16.23 4.96
C PHE A 1 -10.98 16.66 3.53
N TYR A 2 -10.30 15.80 2.78
CA TYR A 2 -10.06 16.00 1.36
C TYR A 2 -11.05 15.15 0.56
N PRO A 3 -11.60 15.62 -0.57
CA PRO A 3 -12.42 14.78 -1.45
C PRO A 3 -11.57 13.69 -2.11
N TRP A 4 -12.22 12.61 -2.54
CA TRP A 4 -11.56 11.58 -3.35
C TRP A 4 -10.96 12.18 -4.64
N PRO A 5 -9.73 11.84 -5.04
CA PRO A 5 -8.82 10.85 -4.45
C PRO A 5 -7.80 11.43 -3.44
N MET A 6 -7.94 12.69 -3.05
CA MET A 6 -6.94 13.42 -2.27
C MET A 6 -6.69 12.82 -0.87
N GLU A 7 -7.72 12.23 -0.23
CA GLU A 7 -7.55 11.56 1.07
C GLU A 7 -6.52 10.43 0.99
N THR A 8 -6.58 9.62 -0.08
CA THR A 8 -5.65 8.52 -0.30
C THR A 8 -4.30 9.04 -0.74
N LEU A 9 -4.29 9.97 -1.70
CA LEU A 9 -3.06 10.53 -2.27
C LEU A 9 -2.19 11.24 -1.23
N ARG A 10 -2.81 11.98 -0.30
CA ARG A 10 -2.13 12.74 0.76
C ARG A 10 -1.94 11.95 2.07
N ARG A 11 -2.13 10.64 2.04
CA ARG A 11 -2.00 9.77 3.23
C ARG A 11 -0.69 9.98 3.98
N PHE A 12 0.43 10.03 3.27
CA PHE A 12 1.75 10.17 3.87
C PHE A 12 1.96 11.55 4.51
N GLU A 13 1.41 12.61 3.90
CA GLU A 13 1.38 13.95 4.49
C GLU A 13 0.57 13.95 5.79
N THR A 14 -0.59 13.27 5.81
CA THR A 14 -1.43 13.14 7.01
C THR A 14 -0.68 12.43 8.14
N PHE A 15 0.10 11.38 7.87
CA PHE A 15 0.89 10.72 8.92
C PHE A 15 1.95 11.65 9.51
N LEU A 16 2.49 12.56 8.75
CA LEU A 16 3.48 13.52 9.22
C LEU A 16 2.90 14.58 10.16
N THR A 17 1.58 14.81 10.16
CA THR A 17 0.95 15.74 11.11
C THR A 17 1.03 15.28 12.57
N VAL A 18 1.22 13.96 12.80
CA VAL A 18 1.38 13.34 14.12
C VAL A 18 2.78 12.72 14.29
N ARG A 19 3.77 13.29 13.59
CA ARG A 19 5.13 12.76 13.57
C ARG A 19 5.76 12.67 14.95
N GLU A 20 5.55 13.69 15.81
CA GLU A 20 6.13 13.75 17.15
C GLU A 20 5.67 12.60 18.04
N GLU A 21 4.42 12.19 17.91
CA GLU A 21 3.88 11.02 18.60
C GLU A 21 4.41 9.72 17.98
N LEU A 22 4.43 9.63 16.66
CA LEU A 22 4.84 8.42 15.95
C LEU A 22 6.32 8.09 16.17
N GLN A 23 7.19 9.09 16.25
CA GLN A 23 8.64 8.86 16.43
C GLN A 23 9.01 8.29 17.81
N GLN A 24 8.08 8.23 18.77
CA GLN A 24 8.30 7.63 20.08
C GLN A 24 8.22 6.10 20.07
N TYR A 25 7.77 5.50 18.98
CA TYR A 25 7.66 4.05 18.82
C TYR A 25 8.85 3.48 18.04
N ASP A 26 9.18 2.22 18.32
CA ASP A 26 10.24 1.50 17.56
C ASP A 26 9.76 1.14 16.15
N TYR A 27 8.48 0.78 16.01
CA TYR A 27 7.86 0.35 14.75
C TYR A 27 6.50 1.01 14.55
N ILE A 28 6.20 1.33 13.30
CA ILE A 28 4.92 1.90 12.86
C ILE A 28 4.38 1.04 11.70
N TYR A 29 3.10 0.69 11.78
CA TYR A 29 2.42 -0.03 10.71
C TYR A 29 1.11 0.68 10.34
N PHE A 30 0.94 0.91 9.05
CA PHE A 30 -0.33 1.34 8.49
C PHE A 30 -1.13 0.12 8.05
N MET A 31 -2.39 0.11 8.41
CA MET A 31 -3.34 -0.93 8.04
C MET A 31 -4.66 -0.27 7.61
N ASN A 32 -5.17 -0.66 6.43
CA ASN A 32 -6.50 -0.20 5.99
C ASN A 32 -7.57 -0.64 7.01
N GLY A 33 -8.54 0.24 7.28
CA GLY A 33 -9.63 -0.04 8.24
C GLY A 33 -10.55 -1.22 7.85
N THR A 34 -10.38 -1.76 6.65
CA THR A 34 -11.08 -2.98 6.19
C THR A 34 -10.24 -4.25 6.32
N LEU A 35 -9.03 -4.14 6.83
CA LEU A 35 -8.16 -5.29 7.04
C LEU A 35 -8.43 -5.90 8.42
N LEU A 36 -8.83 -7.18 8.42
CA LEU A 36 -9.18 -7.93 9.63
C LEU A 36 -8.14 -9.04 9.89
N PRO A 37 -7.42 -9.03 11.02
CA PRO A 37 -6.60 -10.16 11.44
C PRO A 37 -7.47 -11.39 11.71
N VAL A 38 -7.11 -12.54 11.13
CA VAL A 38 -7.80 -13.82 11.27
C VAL A 38 -6.86 -14.94 11.73
N GLY A 39 -5.59 -14.67 11.85
CA GLY A 39 -4.56 -15.57 12.35
C GLY A 39 -3.49 -14.81 13.15
N PRO A 40 -2.60 -15.53 13.84
CA PRO A 40 -1.53 -14.89 14.60
C PRO A 40 -0.57 -14.15 13.67
N VAL A 41 -0.25 -12.92 14.04
CA VAL A 41 0.78 -12.07 13.42
C VAL A 41 1.88 -11.87 14.46
N GLY A 42 3.09 -12.25 14.11
CA GLY A 42 4.22 -12.27 15.04
C GLY A 42 5.40 -11.45 14.53
N GLN A 43 6.59 -11.91 14.88
CA GLN A 43 7.85 -11.21 14.56
C GLN A 43 8.18 -11.18 13.06
N GLU A 44 7.53 -12.00 12.27
CA GLU A 44 7.76 -12.09 10.82
C GLU A 44 7.44 -10.80 10.05
N ILE A 45 6.70 -9.85 10.66
CA ILE A 45 6.44 -8.54 10.05
C ILE A 45 7.52 -7.50 10.38
N PHE A 46 8.43 -7.78 11.29
CA PHE A 46 9.48 -6.83 11.66
C PHE A 46 10.65 -6.88 10.68
N PRO A 47 10.92 -5.79 9.96
CA PRO A 47 12.04 -5.75 9.02
C PRO A 47 13.37 -5.75 9.76
N MET A 48 14.18 -6.79 9.52
CA MET A 48 15.54 -6.93 10.08
C MET A 48 16.63 -6.42 9.13
N ASN A 49 16.26 -6.07 7.90
CA ASN A 49 17.17 -5.56 6.90
C ASN A 49 17.58 -4.08 7.17
N ARG A 50 18.57 -3.59 6.41
CA ARG A 50 19.09 -2.22 6.55
C ARG A 50 18.03 -1.14 6.26
N GLN A 51 17.06 -1.43 5.40
CA GLN A 51 16.05 -0.45 4.99
C GLN A 51 14.96 -0.25 6.04
N GLY A 52 14.80 -1.18 6.99
CA GLY A 52 13.87 -1.07 8.09
C GLY A 52 12.38 -0.97 7.68
N LEU A 53 12.04 -1.24 6.42
CA LEU A 53 10.70 -1.15 5.88
C LEU A 53 10.10 -2.52 5.58
N MET A 54 8.79 -2.62 5.71
CA MET A 54 7.96 -3.76 5.33
C MET A 54 6.86 -3.32 4.39
N VAL A 55 6.62 -4.10 3.33
CA VAL A 55 5.53 -3.92 2.37
C VAL A 55 4.86 -5.26 2.08
N THR A 56 3.64 -5.23 1.55
CA THR A 56 2.89 -6.44 1.25
C THR A 56 2.59 -6.53 -0.25
N LEU A 57 2.81 -7.70 -0.85
CA LEU A 57 2.48 -7.96 -2.25
C LEU A 57 0.99 -7.77 -2.51
N HIS A 58 0.68 -7.13 -3.63
CA HIS A 58 -0.71 -6.91 -4.03
C HIS A 58 -1.36 -8.24 -4.48
N PRO A 59 -2.47 -8.68 -3.86
CA PRO A 59 -3.10 -9.96 -4.15
C PRO A 59 -3.50 -10.12 -5.62
N GLY A 60 -3.98 -9.07 -6.25
CA GLY A 60 -4.40 -9.08 -7.66
C GLY A 60 -3.27 -9.31 -8.66
N TYR A 61 -2.02 -9.11 -8.25
CA TYR A 61 -0.83 -9.24 -9.11
C TYR A 61 0.16 -10.31 -8.62
N TYR A 62 -0.20 -11.04 -7.59
CA TYR A 62 0.62 -12.11 -7.03
C TYR A 62 0.91 -13.20 -8.06
N GLN A 63 2.20 -13.51 -8.26
CA GLN A 63 2.70 -14.48 -9.24
C GLN A 63 2.23 -14.19 -10.69
N ARG A 64 1.97 -12.95 -11.02
CA ARG A 64 1.67 -12.55 -12.41
C ARG A 64 2.91 -11.98 -13.09
N PRO A 65 2.94 -12.06 -14.44
CA PRO A 65 4.01 -11.43 -15.21
C PRO A 65 4.09 -9.92 -14.92
N ARG A 66 5.31 -9.40 -14.87
CA ARG A 66 5.57 -7.97 -14.65
C ARG A 66 4.80 -7.05 -15.62
N SER A 67 4.59 -7.49 -16.86
CA SER A 67 3.82 -6.74 -17.86
C SER A 67 2.37 -6.42 -17.45
N THR A 68 1.84 -7.14 -16.47
CA THR A 68 0.48 -6.93 -15.94
C THR A 68 0.44 -5.91 -14.79
N TYR A 69 1.59 -5.49 -14.25
CA TYR A 69 1.62 -4.58 -13.12
C TYR A 69 1.19 -3.18 -13.56
N PRO A 70 0.27 -2.55 -12.83
CA PRO A 70 -0.29 -1.26 -13.20
C PRO A 70 0.59 -0.10 -12.73
N TYR A 71 1.90 -0.20 -12.99
CA TYR A 71 2.84 0.86 -12.67
C TYR A 71 2.49 2.17 -13.38
N GLU A 72 2.77 3.29 -12.71
CA GLU A 72 2.66 4.61 -13.33
C GLU A 72 3.63 4.75 -14.53
N LYS A 73 3.10 5.19 -15.66
CA LYS A 73 3.86 5.33 -16.92
C LYS A 73 3.97 6.79 -17.37
N ASN A 74 3.21 7.71 -16.78
CA ASN A 74 3.24 9.12 -17.11
C ASN A 74 4.64 9.68 -16.87
N GLY A 75 5.24 10.23 -17.92
CA GLY A 75 6.61 10.79 -17.90
C GLY A 75 6.78 11.96 -16.93
N MET A 76 5.71 12.65 -16.60
CA MET A 76 5.71 13.81 -15.67
C MET A 76 5.57 13.40 -14.22
N SER A 77 5.05 12.19 -13.92
CA SER A 77 4.85 11.74 -12.54
C SER A 77 6.16 11.29 -11.89
N ARG A 78 6.35 11.67 -10.62
CA ARG A 78 7.43 11.17 -9.75
C ARG A 78 7.24 9.71 -9.35
N ALA A 79 6.03 9.18 -9.54
CA ALA A 79 5.72 7.77 -9.37
C ALA A 79 6.07 6.91 -10.60
N ARG A 80 6.55 7.50 -11.69
CA ARG A 80 6.85 6.76 -12.93
C ARG A 80 7.84 5.63 -12.69
N VAL A 81 7.48 4.43 -13.17
CA VAL A 81 8.34 3.24 -13.20
C VAL A 81 8.74 2.92 -14.64
N LEU A 82 10.03 2.84 -14.90
CA LEU A 82 10.56 2.50 -16.22
C LEU A 82 10.31 1.03 -16.56
N HIS A 83 10.34 0.70 -17.85
CA HIS A 83 10.11 -0.68 -18.31
C HIS A 83 11.11 -1.69 -17.72
N SER A 84 12.34 -1.26 -17.43
CA SER A 84 13.41 -2.07 -16.83
C SER A 84 13.39 -2.12 -15.30
N GLU A 85 12.49 -1.38 -14.63
CA GLU A 85 12.41 -1.26 -13.17
C GLU A 85 11.25 -2.09 -12.59
N GLY A 86 11.37 -2.45 -11.32
CA GLY A 86 10.31 -3.10 -10.54
C GLY A 86 10.20 -4.60 -10.81
N GLU A 87 10.35 -5.38 -9.77
CA GLU A 87 10.29 -6.85 -9.80
C GLU A 87 8.94 -7.41 -9.32
N TYR A 88 8.25 -6.65 -8.48
CA TYR A 88 6.96 -7.02 -7.86
C TYR A 88 6.09 -5.79 -7.64
N TYR A 89 4.79 -5.99 -7.52
CA TYR A 89 3.83 -4.93 -7.25
C TYR A 89 3.29 -5.05 -5.82
N VAL A 90 3.38 -3.97 -5.05
CA VAL A 90 2.93 -3.90 -3.65
C VAL A 90 1.63 -3.14 -3.51
N ALA A 91 0.82 -3.54 -2.54
CA ALA A 91 -0.42 -2.85 -2.20
C ALA A 91 -0.21 -1.80 -1.13
N GLY A 92 -0.93 -0.69 -1.22
CA GLY A 92 -0.91 0.37 -0.22
C GLY A 92 -1.61 0.02 1.10
N GLY A 93 -2.30 -1.13 1.19
CA GLY A 93 -3.20 -1.45 2.30
C GLY A 93 -2.57 -1.94 3.59
N PHE A 94 -1.35 -2.47 3.54
CA PHE A 94 -0.57 -2.88 4.71
C PHE A 94 0.92 -2.69 4.45
N ASN A 95 1.52 -1.76 5.18
CA ASN A 95 2.94 -1.43 5.10
C ASN A 95 3.40 -0.80 6.42
N GLY A 96 4.71 -0.76 6.64
CA GLY A 96 5.25 -0.22 7.88
C GLY A 96 6.74 -0.41 8.01
N GLY A 97 7.24 -0.42 9.25
CA GLY A 97 8.64 -0.68 9.54
C GLY A 97 9.13 0.06 10.78
N ARG A 98 10.45 0.23 10.90
CA ARG A 98 11.02 1.05 11.96
C ARG A 98 10.50 2.47 11.84
N ALA A 99 10.18 3.09 12.96
CA ALA A 99 9.55 4.42 12.97
C ALA A 99 10.35 5.46 12.18
N GLU A 100 11.66 5.51 12.36
CA GLU A 100 12.54 6.43 11.64
C GLU A 100 12.48 6.22 10.10
N ASP A 101 12.61 4.96 9.67
CA ASP A 101 12.58 4.60 8.25
C ASP A 101 11.22 4.86 7.62
N TYR A 102 10.14 4.54 8.33
CA TYR A 102 8.77 4.78 7.88
C TYR A 102 8.46 6.28 7.76
N LEU A 103 8.84 7.07 8.75
CA LEU A 103 8.66 8.54 8.72
C LEU A 103 9.52 9.20 7.64
N ARG A 104 10.72 8.67 7.35
CA ARG A 104 11.53 9.10 6.21
C ARG A 104 10.81 8.79 4.89
N MET A 105 10.28 7.59 4.73
CA MET A 105 9.45 7.21 3.58
C MET A 105 8.27 8.16 3.42
N CYS A 106 7.53 8.43 4.49
CA CYS A 106 6.39 9.35 4.45
C CYS A 106 6.78 10.74 3.95
N ARG A 107 7.92 11.30 4.39
CA ARG A 107 8.41 12.60 3.89
C ARG A 107 8.72 12.58 2.40
N GLU A 108 9.47 11.59 1.94
CA GLU A 108 9.84 11.48 0.52
C GLU A 108 8.60 11.28 -0.38
N LEU A 109 7.63 10.47 0.08
CA LEU A 109 6.40 10.23 -0.66
C LEU A 109 5.46 11.45 -0.66
N ALA A 110 5.31 12.14 0.47
CA ALA A 110 4.56 13.38 0.55
C ALA A 110 5.14 14.46 -0.37
N ASP A 111 6.47 14.59 -0.42
CA ASP A 111 7.17 15.51 -1.34
C ASP A 111 6.94 15.14 -2.81
N ALA A 112 7.02 13.86 -3.16
CA ALA A 112 6.78 13.39 -4.52
C ALA A 112 5.35 13.68 -4.97
N VAL A 113 4.37 13.38 -4.12
CA VAL A 113 2.94 13.68 -4.36
C VAL A 113 2.71 15.19 -4.52
N ARG A 114 3.28 16.01 -3.64
CA ARG A 114 3.14 17.48 -3.72
C ARG A 114 3.66 18.01 -5.05
N ARG A 115 4.83 17.56 -5.50
CA ARG A 115 5.40 17.98 -6.80
C ARG A 115 4.55 17.51 -7.98
N ASP A 116 3.98 16.31 -7.93
CA ASP A 116 3.06 15.84 -8.96
C ASP A 116 1.81 16.73 -9.03
N LEU A 117 1.24 17.10 -7.88
CA LEU A 117 0.09 18.00 -7.80
C LEU A 117 0.40 19.42 -8.31
N GLU A 118 1.60 19.96 -8.02
CA GLU A 118 2.08 21.26 -8.54
C GLU A 118 2.16 21.24 -10.07
N ASP A 119 2.52 20.08 -10.66
CA ASP A 119 2.57 19.88 -12.12
C ASP A 119 1.22 19.44 -12.71
N GLY A 120 0.13 19.41 -11.92
CA GLY A 120 -1.20 18.97 -12.35
C GLY A 120 -1.31 17.47 -12.63
N VAL A 121 -0.43 16.65 -12.03
CA VAL A 121 -0.37 15.20 -12.22
C VAL A 121 -0.98 14.48 -11.02
N ILE A 122 -1.84 13.49 -11.27
CA ILE A 122 -2.32 12.53 -10.30
C ILE A 122 -1.92 11.14 -10.80
N ALA A 123 -1.08 10.44 -10.04
CA ALA A 123 -0.63 9.10 -10.39
C ALA A 123 -1.80 8.11 -10.45
N VAL A 124 -1.75 7.14 -11.36
CA VAL A 124 -2.87 6.24 -11.74
C VAL A 124 -3.48 5.49 -10.54
N TRP A 125 -2.67 5.06 -9.59
CA TRP A 125 -3.11 4.41 -8.34
C TRP A 125 -2.70 5.24 -7.11
N HIS A 126 -2.71 6.55 -7.27
CA HIS A 126 -2.51 7.53 -6.19
C HIS A 126 -1.26 7.24 -5.34
N ASP A 127 -1.43 7.12 -4.03
CA ASP A 127 -0.36 6.82 -3.06
C ASP A 127 0.32 5.47 -3.32
N GLU A 128 -0.41 4.47 -3.81
CA GLU A 128 0.14 3.14 -4.14
C GLU A 128 1.14 3.21 -5.30
N SER A 129 0.89 4.05 -6.32
CA SER A 129 1.84 4.29 -7.41
C SER A 129 3.16 4.86 -6.87
N HIS A 130 3.09 5.85 -5.98
CA HIS A 130 4.26 6.45 -5.35
C HIS A 130 5.00 5.46 -4.45
N LEU A 131 4.27 4.64 -3.66
CA LEU A 131 4.86 3.58 -2.84
C LEU A 131 5.60 2.56 -3.70
N ASN A 132 5.00 2.11 -4.80
CA ASN A 132 5.63 1.17 -5.72
C ASN A 132 6.93 1.74 -6.33
N LYS A 133 6.96 3.01 -6.72
CA LYS A 133 8.19 3.67 -7.17
C LYS A 133 9.23 3.76 -6.06
N TYR A 134 8.81 4.09 -4.85
CA TYR A 134 9.71 4.26 -3.71
C TYR A 134 10.48 2.99 -3.34
N VAL A 135 9.82 1.84 -3.36
CA VAL A 135 10.44 0.56 -2.93
C VAL A 135 11.43 -0.02 -3.94
N ILE A 136 11.45 0.47 -5.18
CA ILE A 136 12.40 0.02 -6.20
C ILE A 136 13.85 0.30 -5.73
N GLY A 137 14.68 -0.74 -5.72
CA GLY A 137 16.08 -0.67 -5.30
C GLY A 137 16.31 -0.50 -3.79
N ARG A 138 15.24 -0.52 -2.95
CA ARG A 138 15.36 -0.35 -1.49
C ARG A 138 15.29 -1.65 -0.68
N HIS A 139 14.92 -2.76 -1.29
CA HIS A 139 14.89 -4.11 -0.70
C HIS A 139 14.17 -4.18 0.68
N PRO A 140 12.91 -3.72 0.80
CA PRO A 140 12.14 -3.88 2.03
C PRO A 140 11.89 -5.35 2.37
N LEU A 141 11.44 -5.63 3.59
CA LEU A 141 10.79 -6.90 3.88
C LEU A 141 9.50 -6.99 3.07
N VAL A 142 9.38 -8.00 2.21
CA VAL A 142 8.20 -8.18 1.35
C VAL A 142 7.37 -9.34 1.87
N LEU A 143 6.18 -9.02 2.39
CA LEU A 143 5.21 -10.02 2.85
C LEU A 143 4.37 -10.55 1.68
N SER A 144 3.97 -11.82 1.77
CA SER A 144 3.05 -12.44 0.83
C SER A 144 1.62 -11.88 1.00
N PRO A 145 0.69 -12.10 0.02
CA PRO A 145 -0.69 -11.69 0.16
C PRO A 145 -1.49 -12.41 1.27
N GLU A 146 -0.86 -13.28 2.06
CA GLU A 146 -1.44 -13.82 3.29
C GLU A 146 -1.88 -12.73 4.27
N TYR A 147 -1.24 -11.55 4.20
CA TYR A 147 -1.53 -10.37 5.01
C TYR A 147 -2.48 -9.37 4.34
N LEU A 148 -2.94 -9.64 3.11
CA LEU A 148 -3.90 -8.82 2.36
C LEU A 148 -4.84 -9.71 1.54
N PHE A 149 -5.24 -10.84 2.10
CA PHE A 149 -6.05 -11.82 1.39
C PHE A 149 -7.48 -11.28 1.18
N PRO A 150 -8.00 -11.23 -0.05
CA PRO A 150 -9.35 -10.74 -0.29
C PRO A 150 -10.39 -11.70 0.30
N GLU A 151 -11.44 -11.16 0.93
CA GLU A 151 -12.54 -11.96 1.50
C GLU A 151 -13.25 -12.77 0.41
N THR A 152 -13.41 -12.18 -0.77
CA THR A 152 -13.96 -12.82 -1.95
C THR A 152 -12.88 -12.94 -3.02
N LEU A 153 -12.72 -14.14 -3.58
CA LEU A 153 -11.80 -14.40 -4.68
C LEU A 153 -12.56 -14.36 -6.00
N ASP A 154 -12.06 -13.60 -6.95
CA ASP A 154 -12.52 -13.69 -8.33
C ASP A 154 -11.77 -14.79 -9.11
N PHE A 155 -12.28 -15.12 -10.31
CA PHE A 155 -11.69 -16.15 -11.19
C PHE A 155 -10.24 -15.87 -11.58
N ASN A 156 -9.83 -14.61 -11.53
CA ASN A 156 -8.48 -14.17 -11.91
C ASN A 156 -7.45 -14.34 -10.79
N GLN A 157 -7.89 -14.71 -9.58
CA GLN A 157 -7.05 -14.80 -8.38
C GLN A 157 -6.73 -16.23 -7.97
N LYS A 158 -6.77 -17.19 -8.91
CA LYS A 158 -6.46 -18.62 -8.67
C LYS A 158 -5.11 -18.82 -7.98
N ASN A 159 -4.12 -17.96 -8.25
CA ASN A 159 -2.79 -18.02 -7.62
C ASN A 159 -2.83 -17.84 -6.10
N LEU A 160 -3.89 -17.27 -5.56
CA LEU A 160 -4.08 -17.10 -4.11
C LEU A 160 -4.58 -18.37 -3.42
N MET A 161 -5.13 -19.33 -4.15
CA MET A 161 -5.67 -20.56 -3.54
C MET A 161 -4.61 -21.36 -2.78
N ALA A 162 -3.36 -21.35 -3.25
CA ALA A 162 -2.26 -22.06 -2.60
C ALA A 162 -1.89 -21.48 -1.23
N ILE A 163 -2.13 -20.19 -1.01
CA ILE A 163 -1.81 -19.51 0.25
C ILE A 163 -3.01 -19.39 1.20
N LYS A 164 -4.22 -19.72 0.74
CA LYS A 164 -5.45 -19.64 1.55
C LYS A 164 -5.34 -20.30 2.93
N PRO A 165 -4.72 -21.48 3.10
CA PRO A 165 -4.56 -22.10 4.43
C PRO A 165 -3.66 -21.33 5.40
N LYS A 166 -2.88 -20.37 4.91
CA LYS A 166 -1.90 -19.60 5.68
C LYS A 166 -2.33 -18.14 5.95
N VAL A 167 -3.55 -17.78 5.56
CA VAL A 167 -4.05 -16.42 5.65
C VAL A 167 -3.97 -15.89 7.08
N LYS A 168 -3.37 -14.73 7.22
CA LYS A 168 -3.18 -13.98 8.47
C LYS A 168 -4.16 -12.83 8.60
N MET A 169 -4.45 -12.15 7.49
CA MET A 169 -5.35 -11.01 7.45
C MET A 169 -6.25 -11.07 6.21
N ILE A 170 -7.52 -10.70 6.38
CA ILE A 170 -8.51 -10.64 5.30
C ILE A 170 -8.90 -9.19 5.03
N VAL A 171 -8.88 -8.80 3.76
CA VAL A 171 -9.47 -7.54 3.30
C VAL A 171 -10.97 -7.74 3.14
N LYS A 172 -11.76 -7.11 4.00
CA LYS A 172 -13.21 -7.19 3.96
C LYS A 172 -13.77 -6.54 2.70
N ASP A 173 -14.70 -7.21 2.06
CA ASP A 173 -15.38 -6.67 0.89
C ASP A 173 -16.35 -5.56 1.31
N LYS A 174 -16.02 -4.33 0.90
CA LYS A 174 -16.82 -3.14 1.23
C LYS A 174 -18.20 -3.16 0.59
N SER A 175 -18.38 -3.87 -0.52
CA SER A 175 -19.68 -4.00 -1.19
C SER A 175 -20.68 -4.82 -0.37
N LEU A 176 -20.17 -5.72 0.48
CA LEU A 176 -20.98 -6.55 1.38
C LEU A 176 -21.35 -5.86 2.69
N GLN A 177 -20.82 -4.66 2.96
CA GLN A 177 -21.08 -3.94 4.19
C GLN A 177 -22.47 -3.25 4.14
N LYS A 178 -23.11 -3.18 5.32
CA LYS A 178 -24.35 -2.43 5.54
C LYS A 178 -24.18 -1.01 4.97
N HIS A 179 -25.07 -0.56 4.12
CA HIS A 179 -25.04 0.74 3.41
C HIS A 179 -24.16 0.84 2.15
N GLY A 180 -23.75 -0.28 1.53
CA GLY A 180 -23.15 -0.24 0.19
C GLY A 180 -21.72 0.29 0.07
N GLY A 181 -20.97 0.36 1.19
CA GLY A 181 -19.55 0.67 1.20
C GLY A 181 -19.17 1.97 0.50
N HIS A 182 -18.26 1.91 -0.49
CA HIS A 182 -17.79 3.10 -1.22
C HIS A 182 -18.90 3.85 -1.99
N ALA A 183 -19.91 3.17 -2.51
CA ALA A 183 -21.01 3.82 -3.22
C ALA A 183 -21.81 4.71 -2.27
N TRP A 184 -22.07 4.25 -1.05
CA TRP A 184 -22.76 5.03 -0.02
C TRP A 184 -21.91 6.24 0.43
N LEU A 185 -20.61 6.05 0.70
CA LEU A 185 -19.72 7.15 1.10
C LEU A 185 -19.66 8.26 0.03
N ARG A 186 -19.63 7.90 -1.26
CA ARG A 186 -19.62 8.87 -2.37
C ARG A 186 -20.90 9.70 -2.49
N GLN A 187 -22.01 9.19 -1.98
CA GLN A 187 -23.31 9.91 -1.99
C GLN A 187 -23.44 10.90 -0.81
N GLN A 188 -22.55 10.82 0.19
CA GLN A 188 -22.56 11.70 1.38
C GLN A 188 -21.64 12.93 1.22
N ILE A 189 -20.91 13.02 0.12
CA ILE A 189 -20.01 14.12 -0.23
C ILE A 189 -20.62 14.92 -1.38
#